data_2a531e4a133128ac4265d5f620389cad
#
_entry.id   2a531e4a133128ac4265d5f620389cad
#
_cell.length_a   1.000
_cell.length_b   1.000
_cell.length_c   1.000
_cell.angle_alpha   90.00
_cell.angle_beta   90.00
_cell.angle_gamma   90.00
#
_symmetry.space_group_name_H-M   'P 1'
#
loop_
_entity.id
_entity.type
_entity.pdbx_description
1 polymer ?
#
loop_
_entity_poly.entity_id
_entity_poly.type
_entity_poly.pdbx_seq_one_letter_code
_entity_poly.pdbx_strand_id
1 'polypeptide(L)'
;YEISACLVGSEMCIRDSSLSNLSSSNKEIPDSLLQTDSAALKSKRIIGYRLTPLLGERYIAPMDTNRLNFGNSTLVEANSLAVGYLANVGSPAQTRIFNERKEERDFIFADAYDYYITTPTNAYFYDTKVPYTQVTYTTGGASQNKMDRLKGVLTMNFGKKINVGGEMDYIYSRGYYNSNGNKLLSYRFFGSYITDRYELNAYLSNFNFVNYENGGLTNDQYITNPDDLAENQRNIDSKSYPVRYTDTWNRVRGKQYFLTQRYNLGFTKELEETDEEGNVKEVFIPVSSIIHTIDYEDNRRRFISNDAGIDTCYTHLYGMDASLNDQTSSWNLKNTFALALREGFQDWAKFGLTAFVTFEKRRFRLASQVPGLDYGPDGHGSSEPSTLNFPTSEVYDEFTTYIGGELSKRRGSLLTYNVRGELGLAGSDAGEVRVSGDLQTKFKLFKKDATIKAEGYIKNITPAFY
;
A
#
# COMPACT_ATOMS: atom_id res chain seq x y z
N TYR A 1 23.31 6.95 -11.35
CA TYR A 1 23.52 8.17 -10.55
C TYR A 1 22.19 8.60 -9.98
N GLU A 2 22.13 8.66 -8.67
CA GLU A 2 20.96 9.13 -7.95
C GLU A 2 21.17 10.60 -7.61
N ILE A 3 20.29 11.49 -8.11
CA ILE A 3 20.27 12.89 -7.72
C ILE A 3 19.02 13.08 -6.87
N SER A 4 19.24 13.33 -5.62
CA SER A 4 18.20 13.67 -4.68
C SER A 4 18.36 15.10 -4.22
N ALA A 5 17.43 15.95 -4.59
CA ALA A 5 17.36 17.31 -4.08
C ALA A 5 16.31 17.38 -2.97
N CYS A 6 16.76 17.63 -1.76
CA CYS A 6 15.90 18.00 -0.66
C CYS A 6 15.87 19.55 -0.62
N LEU A 7 14.84 20.15 -1.19
CA LEU A 7 14.58 21.57 -1.07
C LEU A 7 13.88 21.85 0.27
N VAL A 8 14.66 21.80 1.34
CA VAL A 8 14.32 22.44 2.61
C VAL A 8 15.17 23.68 2.70
N GLY A 9 14.58 24.80 3.09
CA GLY A 9 15.29 26.04 3.24
C GLY A 9 16.65 25.85 3.97
N SER A 10 17.63 26.59 3.62
CA SER A 10 19.09 26.46 3.72
C SER A 10 19.73 26.08 5.07
N GLU A 11 19.05 25.42 5.98
CA GLU A 11 19.58 25.13 7.33
C GLU A 11 19.41 23.69 7.84
N MET A 12 19.33 22.67 6.99
CA MET A 12 19.08 21.32 7.48
C MET A 12 20.09 20.28 7.02
N CYS A 13 21.36 20.51 7.35
CA CYS A 13 22.37 19.47 7.44
C CYS A 13 23.13 19.65 8.75
N ILE A 14 22.56 19.29 9.89
CA ILE A 14 23.27 19.21 11.16
C ILE A 14 22.90 17.95 11.92
N ARG A 15 23.85 17.01 11.93
CA ARG A 15 24.27 16.09 12.97
C ARG A 15 23.29 15.89 14.14
N ASP A 16 22.70 14.70 14.21
CA ASP A 16 22.28 14.11 15.48
C ASP A 16 23.26 13.01 15.90
N SER A 17 24.31 13.41 16.59
CA SER A 17 25.13 12.53 17.39
C SER A 17 25.15 13.07 18.81
N SER A 18 24.14 12.77 19.60
CA SER A 18 24.23 12.76 21.07
C SER A 18 22.87 12.35 21.67
N LEU A 19 22.65 11.06 21.77
CA LEU A 19 21.67 10.48 22.70
C LEU A 19 22.46 9.82 23.83
N SER A 20 22.98 10.61 24.73
CA SER A 20 23.37 10.17 26.05
C SER A 20 23.20 11.31 27.04
N ASN A 21 22.48 11.03 28.11
CA ASN A 21 22.27 11.83 29.31
C ASN A 21 21.10 12.83 29.30
N LEU A 22 19.96 12.34 29.73
CA LEU A 22 19.09 13.08 30.65
C LEU A 22 18.36 12.08 31.54
N SER A 23 18.95 11.91 32.73
CA SER A 23 18.30 11.25 33.85
C SER A 23 17.49 12.26 34.65
N SER A 24 16.31 11.82 35.06
CA SER A 24 15.54 12.19 36.26
C SER A 24 15.09 13.65 36.44
N SER A 25 13.79 13.84 36.31
CA SER A 25 12.96 14.31 37.41
C SER A 25 11.48 13.97 37.15
N ASN A 26 10.92 13.22 38.09
CA ASN A 26 9.53 12.81 38.13
C ASN A 26 8.61 14.02 38.26
N LYS A 27 7.60 14.12 37.35
CA LYS A 27 6.20 14.35 37.68
C LYS A 27 5.34 13.95 36.49
N GLU A 28 4.44 13.05 36.76
CA GLU A 28 3.60 12.34 35.79
C GLU A 28 2.58 13.27 35.12
N ILE A 29 2.85 13.62 33.88
CA ILE A 29 1.80 13.98 32.92
C ILE A 29 1.18 12.65 32.51
N PRO A 30 -0.17 12.51 32.46
CA PRO A 30 -0.76 11.27 31.97
C PRO A 30 -0.23 10.99 30.57
N ASP A 31 0.50 9.90 30.41
CA ASP A 31 1.10 9.39 29.16
C ASP A 31 0.06 9.10 28.06
N SER A 32 -1.14 9.64 28.23
CA SER A 32 -2.33 9.32 27.42
C SER A 32 -2.31 9.86 26.00
N LEU A 33 -1.43 10.76 25.69
CA LEU A 33 -1.40 11.41 24.38
C LEU A 33 -0.15 11.12 23.54
N LEU A 34 0.78 10.32 24.05
CA LEU A 34 2.10 10.23 23.45
C LEU A 34 2.60 8.78 23.41
N GLN A 35 2.39 8.14 22.28
CA GLN A 35 2.87 6.78 22.01
C GLN A 35 4.38 6.68 21.78
N THR A 36 5.16 7.75 21.99
CA THR A 36 6.62 7.77 21.89
C THR A 36 7.14 9.01 22.61
N ASP A 37 8.39 9.00 23.03
CA ASP A 37 9.07 10.10 23.73
C ASP A 37 8.61 11.49 23.25
N SER A 38 7.70 12.08 23.99
CA SER A 38 6.99 13.30 23.59
C SER A 38 7.95 14.49 23.40
N ALA A 39 9.02 14.52 24.16
CA ALA A 39 10.03 15.58 24.06
C ALA A 39 10.82 15.46 22.75
N ALA A 40 11.23 14.24 22.36
CA ALA A 40 11.95 13.99 21.11
C ALA A 40 11.08 14.28 19.87
N LEU A 41 9.77 14.02 19.94
CA LEU A 41 8.84 14.35 18.86
C LEU A 41 8.53 15.85 18.78
N LYS A 42 8.40 16.54 19.90
CA LYS A 42 8.17 18.00 19.91
C LYS A 42 9.33 18.78 19.28
N SER A 43 10.53 18.23 19.27
CA SER A 43 11.69 18.86 18.59
C SER A 43 11.70 18.63 17.08
N LYS A 44 11.03 17.60 16.56
CA LYS A 44 11.01 17.30 15.12
C LYS A 44 10.19 18.32 14.35
N ARG A 45 10.71 18.73 13.19
CA ARG A 45 10.00 19.64 12.28
C ARG A 45 8.97 18.93 11.42
N ILE A 46 9.13 17.62 11.23
CA ILE A 46 8.29 16.78 10.39
C ILE A 46 8.05 15.45 11.10
N ILE A 47 6.81 15.05 11.21
CA ILE A 47 6.41 13.78 11.76
C ILE A 47 5.60 13.05 10.68
N GLY A 48 6.05 11.87 10.27
CA GLY A 48 5.27 10.95 9.43
C GLY A 48 4.49 9.98 10.30
N TYR A 49 3.25 9.73 9.95
CA TYR A 49 2.43 8.71 10.59
C TYR A 49 1.62 7.91 9.58
N ARG A 50 1.18 6.74 9.98
CA ARG A 50 0.25 5.89 9.23
C ARG A 50 -0.98 5.61 10.06
N LEU A 51 -1.99 5.03 9.42
CA LEU A 51 -3.26 4.69 10.04
C LEU A 51 -3.47 3.18 10.03
N THR A 52 -4.16 2.67 11.05
CA THR A 52 -4.71 1.32 10.95
C THR A 52 -5.89 1.35 9.96
N PRO A 53 -5.96 0.43 9.00
CA PRO A 53 -6.90 0.53 7.87
C PRO A 53 -8.36 0.57 8.30
N LEU A 54 -8.73 -0.18 9.33
CA LEU A 54 -10.12 -0.35 9.74
C LEU A 54 -10.59 0.72 10.74
N LEU A 55 -9.73 1.04 11.71
CA LEU A 55 -10.08 1.90 12.84
C LEU A 55 -9.47 3.31 12.77
N GLY A 56 -8.63 3.58 11.75
CA GLY A 56 -8.01 4.89 11.56
C GLY A 56 -7.15 5.35 12.73
N GLU A 57 -6.58 4.43 13.51
CA GLU A 57 -5.71 4.80 14.61
C GLU A 57 -4.33 5.18 14.09
N ARG A 58 -3.83 6.30 14.58
CA ARG A 58 -2.54 6.85 14.17
C ARG A 58 -1.39 6.16 14.91
N TYR A 59 -0.37 5.77 14.17
CA TYR A 59 0.92 5.35 14.71
C TYR A 59 2.05 6.03 13.96
N ILE A 60 3.10 6.39 14.69
CA ILE A 60 4.25 7.07 14.10
C ILE A 60 4.99 6.08 13.20
N ALA A 61 5.22 6.51 11.99
CA ALA A 61 6.01 5.77 11.02
C ALA A 61 7.33 6.52 10.78
N PRO A 62 8.48 5.88 10.98
CA PRO A 62 9.77 6.53 10.76
C PRO A 62 9.92 6.91 9.29
N MET A 63 10.37 8.13 9.05
CA MET A 63 10.76 8.58 7.72
C MET A 63 12.26 8.36 7.56
N ASP A 64 12.68 7.79 6.45
CA ASP A 64 14.10 7.68 6.12
C ASP A 64 14.63 9.02 5.62
N THR A 65 15.09 9.84 6.54
CA THR A 65 15.70 11.14 6.24
C THR A 65 17.21 11.05 6.01
N ASN A 66 17.85 9.95 6.43
CA ASN A 66 19.29 9.76 6.34
C ASN A 66 19.73 8.96 5.11
N ARG A 67 18.78 8.35 4.41
CA ARG A 67 19.04 7.54 3.22
C ARG A 67 20.10 6.47 3.43
N LEU A 68 20.04 5.78 4.54
CA LEU A 68 20.96 4.69 4.85
C LEU A 68 20.87 3.53 3.85
N ASN A 69 19.75 3.42 3.18
CA ASN A 69 19.43 2.34 2.24
C ASN A 69 19.38 2.81 0.78
N PHE A 70 20.11 3.86 0.43
CA PHE A 70 20.03 4.47 -0.90
C PHE A 70 20.43 3.51 -2.04
N GLY A 71 21.29 2.53 -1.78
CA GLY A 71 21.71 1.54 -2.77
C GLY A 71 20.56 0.64 -3.26
N ASN A 72 19.51 0.48 -2.44
CA ASN A 72 18.32 -0.31 -2.77
C ASN A 72 17.08 0.55 -3.03
N SER A 73 17.23 1.87 -3.03
CA SER A 73 16.08 2.79 -3.10
C SER A 73 15.34 2.78 -4.43
N THR A 74 15.99 2.31 -5.49
CA THR A 74 15.42 2.23 -6.84
C THR A 74 14.54 1.03 -7.05
N LEU A 75 14.75 -0.02 -6.28
CA LEU A 75 14.14 -1.31 -6.42
C LEU A 75 13.17 -1.58 -5.28
N VAL A 76 12.34 -2.57 -5.48
CA VAL A 76 11.41 -3.07 -4.46
C VAL A 76 12.13 -3.78 -3.31
N GLU A 77 13.37 -4.19 -3.50
CA GLU A 77 14.21 -4.85 -2.49
C GLU A 77 14.38 -4.01 -1.21
N ALA A 78 14.24 -2.70 -1.30
CA ALA A 78 14.24 -1.85 -0.11
C ALA A 78 13.08 -2.17 0.87
N ASN A 79 12.04 -2.86 0.40
CA ASN A 79 10.88 -3.22 1.19
C ASN A 79 10.92 -4.64 1.75
N SER A 80 11.76 -5.51 1.21
CA SER A 80 11.93 -6.89 1.65
C SER A 80 13.36 -7.37 1.38
N LEU A 81 13.83 -8.33 2.16
CA LEU A 81 15.16 -8.94 1.99
C LEU A 81 15.22 -9.87 0.77
N ALA A 82 14.10 -10.41 0.33
CA ALA A 82 14.04 -11.36 -0.78
C ALA A 82 12.81 -11.09 -1.65
N VAL A 83 13.00 -10.36 -2.74
CA VAL A 83 11.97 -10.06 -3.73
C VAL A 83 12.31 -10.69 -5.07
N GLY A 84 11.36 -11.40 -5.65
CA GLY A 84 11.42 -11.81 -7.05
C GLY A 84 10.75 -10.78 -7.93
N TYR A 85 11.39 -10.35 -9.01
CA TYR A 85 10.85 -9.42 -10.00
C TYR A 85 11.35 -9.74 -11.41
N LEU A 86 10.68 -9.23 -12.42
CA LEU A 86 10.96 -9.55 -13.83
C LEU A 86 11.96 -8.56 -14.44
N ALA A 87 13.19 -8.60 -13.97
CA ALA A 87 14.40 -7.99 -14.57
C ALA A 87 14.48 -6.46 -14.67
N ASN A 88 13.40 -5.69 -14.63
CA ASN A 88 13.47 -4.23 -14.77
C ASN A 88 12.60 -3.51 -13.74
N VAL A 89 12.97 -2.26 -13.46
CA VAL A 89 12.24 -1.42 -12.50
C VAL A 89 10.80 -1.23 -12.96
N GLY A 90 9.85 -1.38 -12.04
CA GLY A 90 8.42 -1.29 -12.35
C GLY A 90 7.80 -2.57 -12.89
N SER A 91 8.57 -3.65 -13.02
CA SER A 91 8.00 -4.95 -13.38
C SER A 91 7.23 -5.56 -12.21
N PRO A 92 6.32 -6.53 -12.48
CA PRO A 92 5.68 -7.32 -11.45
C PRO A 92 6.69 -7.89 -10.45
N ALA A 93 6.36 -7.79 -9.15
CA ALA A 93 7.26 -8.17 -8.07
C ALA A 93 6.51 -8.83 -6.91
N GLN A 94 7.15 -9.80 -6.28
CA GLN A 94 6.58 -10.53 -5.15
C GLN A 94 7.66 -10.88 -4.13
N THR A 95 7.36 -10.72 -2.84
CA THR A 95 8.24 -11.22 -1.78
C THR A 95 8.33 -12.75 -1.80
N ARG A 96 9.52 -13.27 -1.57
CA ARG A 96 9.76 -14.72 -1.40
C ARG A 96 9.60 -15.17 0.05
N ILE A 97 9.49 -14.24 0.97
CA ILE A 97 9.29 -14.50 2.39
C ILE A 97 7.80 -14.61 2.66
N PHE A 98 7.34 -15.78 3.09
CA PHE A 98 5.91 -16.06 3.28
C PHE A 98 5.24 -15.07 4.24
N ASN A 99 5.86 -14.78 5.37
CA ASN A 99 5.27 -13.90 6.39
C ASN A 99 5.18 -12.42 5.98
N GLU A 100 5.86 -12.03 4.90
CA GLU A 100 5.81 -10.66 4.36
C GLU A 100 4.78 -10.53 3.25
N ARG A 101 4.18 -11.63 2.79
CA ARG A 101 3.13 -11.59 1.78
C ARG A 101 1.91 -10.92 2.37
N LYS A 102 1.42 -9.93 1.67
CA LYS A 102 0.16 -9.27 2.03
C LYS A 102 -1.01 -10.21 1.76
N GLU A 103 -2.13 -9.89 2.37
CA GLU A 103 -3.38 -10.55 2.01
C GLU A 103 -3.68 -10.34 0.52
N GLU A 104 -4.20 -11.38 -0.12
CA GLU A 104 -4.67 -11.30 -1.49
C GLU A 104 -5.78 -10.26 -1.57
N ARG A 105 -5.73 -9.45 -2.62
CA ARG A 105 -6.79 -8.50 -2.90
C ARG A 105 -7.93 -9.18 -3.62
N ASP A 106 -9.12 -8.61 -3.50
CA ASP A 106 -10.25 -9.01 -4.34
C ASP A 106 -9.93 -8.92 -5.85
N PHE A 107 -8.94 -8.11 -6.23
CA PHE A 107 -8.44 -7.95 -7.59
C PHE A 107 -7.00 -8.44 -7.72
N ILE A 108 -6.82 -9.74 -7.92
CA ILE A 108 -5.51 -10.42 -7.93
C ILE A 108 -4.51 -9.84 -8.95
N PHE A 109 -5.00 -9.23 -10.04
CA PHE A 109 -4.14 -8.64 -11.08
C PHE A 109 -3.34 -7.44 -10.58
N ALA A 110 -3.67 -6.87 -9.43
CA ALA A 110 -2.94 -5.78 -8.80
C ALA A 110 -1.90 -6.26 -7.78
N ASP A 111 -1.94 -7.52 -7.34
CA ASP A 111 -1.06 -8.04 -6.27
C ASP A 111 0.42 -7.97 -6.63
N ALA A 112 0.76 -8.26 -7.87
CA ALA A 112 2.13 -8.16 -8.36
C ALA A 112 2.68 -6.72 -8.40
N TYR A 113 1.83 -5.72 -8.21
CA TYR A 113 2.18 -4.29 -8.17
C TYR A 113 2.04 -3.66 -6.78
N ASP A 114 1.84 -4.44 -5.75
CA ASP A 114 1.62 -3.99 -4.37
C ASP A 114 2.69 -3.01 -3.85
N TYR A 115 3.93 -3.15 -4.30
CA TYR A 115 5.02 -2.25 -3.93
C TYR A 115 4.90 -0.84 -4.54
N TYR A 116 4.09 -0.69 -5.59
CA TYR A 116 3.92 0.55 -6.34
C TYR A 116 2.55 1.21 -6.08
N ILE A 117 1.64 0.51 -5.38
CA ILE A 117 0.28 0.97 -5.11
C ILE A 117 0.21 1.52 -3.68
N THR A 118 -0.44 2.68 -3.54
CA THR A 118 -0.81 3.19 -2.22
C THR A 118 -2.04 2.45 -1.71
N THR A 119 -1.96 1.96 -0.48
CA THR A 119 -3.04 1.28 0.24
C THR A 119 -3.23 1.92 1.61
N PRO A 120 -4.34 1.70 2.33
CA PRO A 120 -4.51 2.22 3.68
C PRO A 120 -3.41 1.81 4.66
N THR A 121 -2.76 0.65 4.43
CA THR A 121 -1.68 0.14 5.28
C THR A 121 -0.34 0.85 5.06
N ASN A 122 -0.06 1.33 3.84
CA ASN A 122 1.23 1.92 3.50
C ASN A 122 1.18 3.45 3.32
N ALA A 123 -0.02 4.04 3.29
CA ALA A 123 -0.22 5.48 3.10
C ALA A 123 0.37 6.30 4.25
N TYR A 124 1.26 7.22 3.94
CA TYR A 124 1.81 8.19 4.89
C TYR A 124 0.94 9.43 4.98
N PHE A 125 0.74 9.92 6.19
CA PHE A 125 0.25 11.25 6.51
C PHE A 125 1.34 12.00 7.26
N TYR A 126 1.25 13.31 7.30
CA TYR A 126 2.31 14.13 7.84
C TYR A 126 1.74 15.18 8.80
N ASP A 127 2.58 15.57 9.76
CA ASP A 127 2.43 16.77 10.56
C ASP A 127 3.73 17.57 10.44
N THR A 128 3.65 18.80 9.92
CA THR A 128 4.83 19.58 9.55
C THR A 128 4.79 20.96 10.17
N LYS A 129 5.90 21.41 10.77
CA LYS A 129 6.04 22.79 11.26
C LYS A 129 6.40 23.78 10.14
N VAL A 130 6.97 23.27 9.07
CA VAL A 130 7.36 24.01 7.85
C VAL A 130 6.96 23.19 6.64
N PRO A 131 6.68 23.81 5.49
CA PRO A 131 6.42 23.06 4.26
C PRO A 131 7.55 22.07 3.97
N TYR A 132 7.21 20.86 3.58
CA TYR A 132 8.16 19.82 3.24
C TYR A 132 7.98 19.38 1.80
N THR A 133 9.09 19.38 1.07
CA THR A 133 9.15 18.86 -0.30
C THR A 133 10.34 17.93 -0.42
N GLN A 134 10.08 16.75 -0.96
CA GLN A 134 11.12 15.80 -1.32
C GLN A 134 10.93 15.39 -2.77
N VAL A 135 11.96 15.51 -3.58
CA VAL A 135 12.00 15.02 -4.96
C VAL A 135 13.19 14.09 -5.09
N THR A 136 12.92 12.90 -5.60
CA THR A 136 13.96 11.89 -5.86
C THR A 136 13.90 11.52 -7.33
N TYR A 137 15.01 11.69 -8.03
CA TYR A 137 15.16 11.23 -9.39
C TYR A 137 16.27 10.18 -9.44
N THR A 138 15.93 9.02 -9.97
CA THR A 138 16.87 7.92 -10.12
C THR A 138 16.93 7.53 -11.58
N THR A 139 18.12 7.41 -12.12
CA THR A 139 18.35 6.99 -13.52
C THR A 139 19.41 5.92 -13.58
N GLY A 140 19.28 5.00 -14.50
CA GLY A 140 20.23 3.90 -14.71
C GLY A 140 20.08 3.25 -16.08
N GLY A 141 20.98 2.32 -16.37
CA GLY A 141 21.03 1.61 -17.64
C GLY A 141 21.66 2.41 -18.79
N ALA A 142 22.02 1.71 -19.87
CA ALA A 142 22.44 2.33 -21.12
C ALA A 142 21.22 2.90 -21.89
N SER A 143 21.47 3.62 -22.97
CA SER A 143 20.37 4.24 -23.76
C SER A 143 19.30 3.24 -24.21
N GLN A 144 19.68 2.00 -24.47
CA GLN A 144 18.78 0.94 -24.95
C GLN A 144 17.92 0.32 -23.86
N ASN A 145 18.44 0.21 -22.62
CA ASN A 145 17.77 -0.36 -21.45
C ASN A 145 17.62 0.67 -20.31
N LYS A 146 17.43 1.91 -20.67
CA LYS A 146 17.31 3.01 -19.73
C LYS A 146 16.15 2.81 -18.74
N MET A 147 16.41 3.12 -17.49
CA MET A 147 15.45 3.09 -16.38
C MET A 147 15.46 4.43 -15.68
N ASP A 148 14.29 5.03 -15.53
CA ASP A 148 14.11 6.29 -14.85
C ASP A 148 12.98 6.18 -13.82
N ARG A 149 13.17 6.79 -12.65
CA ARG A 149 12.14 6.95 -11.63
C ARG A 149 12.14 8.36 -11.11
N LEU A 150 10.98 8.98 -11.08
CA LEU A 150 10.77 10.28 -10.45
C LEU A 150 9.74 10.13 -9.34
N LYS A 151 10.14 10.35 -8.10
CA LYS A 151 9.26 10.35 -6.94
C LYS A 151 9.26 11.72 -6.30
N GLY A 152 8.06 12.23 -6.00
CA GLY A 152 7.87 13.52 -5.37
C GLY A 152 6.86 13.47 -4.24
N VAL A 153 7.14 14.18 -3.15
CA VAL A 153 6.22 14.42 -2.03
C VAL A 153 6.24 15.90 -1.72
N LEU A 154 5.07 16.49 -1.58
CA LEU A 154 4.87 17.85 -1.10
C LEU A 154 3.82 17.83 0.00
N THR A 155 4.11 18.41 1.16
CA THR A 155 3.15 18.52 2.25
C THR A 155 3.37 19.78 3.08
N MET A 156 2.28 20.34 3.58
CA MET A 156 2.31 21.52 4.43
C MET A 156 1.14 21.56 5.40
N ASN A 157 1.36 22.18 6.54
CA ASN A 157 0.31 22.48 7.49
C ASN A 157 -0.27 23.87 7.25
N PHE A 158 -1.59 23.99 7.37
CA PHE A 158 -2.31 25.24 7.51
C PHE A 158 -2.73 25.42 8.97
N GLY A 159 -1.94 26.19 9.71
CA GLY A 159 -2.03 26.28 11.16
C GLY A 159 -1.65 24.96 11.85
N LYS A 160 -2.19 24.71 13.05
CA LYS A 160 -1.87 23.51 13.86
C LYS A 160 -2.78 22.32 13.62
N LYS A 161 -3.84 22.48 12.83
CA LYS A 161 -4.94 21.51 12.76
C LYS A 161 -5.08 20.83 11.41
N ILE A 162 -4.64 21.47 10.33
CA ILE A 162 -4.85 20.99 8.97
C ILE A 162 -3.50 20.70 8.33
N ASN A 163 -3.34 19.52 7.78
CA ASN A 163 -2.27 19.15 6.87
C ASN A 163 -2.84 18.78 5.52
N VAL A 164 -2.17 19.18 4.44
CA VAL A 164 -2.48 18.72 3.07
C VAL A 164 -1.20 18.40 2.34
N GLY A 165 -1.29 17.49 1.40
CA GLY A 165 -0.15 17.12 0.58
C GLY A 165 -0.50 16.31 -0.64
N GLY A 166 0.51 16.11 -1.45
CA GLY A 166 0.46 15.26 -2.64
C GLY A 166 1.74 14.45 -2.80
N GLU A 167 1.60 13.30 -3.39
CA GLU A 167 2.68 12.37 -3.72
C GLU A 167 2.52 11.89 -5.15
N MET A 168 3.63 11.73 -5.86
CA MET A 168 3.68 11.17 -7.20
C MET A 168 4.88 10.24 -7.31
N ASP A 169 4.70 9.09 -7.97
CA ASP A 169 5.77 8.16 -8.32
C ASP A 169 5.59 7.75 -9.79
N TYR A 170 6.57 8.07 -10.61
CA TYR A 170 6.60 7.74 -12.02
C TYR A 170 7.82 6.89 -12.33
N ILE A 171 7.60 5.73 -12.90
CA ILE A 171 8.64 4.80 -13.30
C ILE A 171 8.52 4.54 -14.80
N TYR A 172 9.66 4.62 -15.48
CA TYR A 172 9.79 4.25 -16.87
C TYR A 172 11.01 3.37 -17.08
N SER A 173 10.82 2.22 -17.70
CA SER A 173 11.90 1.30 -18.02
C SER A 173 11.74 0.74 -19.43
N ARG A 174 12.81 0.74 -20.19
CA ARG A 174 12.82 0.16 -21.54
C ARG A 174 12.94 -1.37 -21.54
N GLY A 175 13.35 -1.97 -20.41
CA GLY A 175 13.66 -3.40 -20.30
C GLY A 175 14.91 -3.81 -21.04
N TYR A 176 15.37 -5.02 -20.78
CA TYR A 176 16.58 -5.57 -21.39
C TYR A 176 16.32 -6.23 -22.75
N TYR A 177 15.15 -6.82 -22.94
CA TYR A 177 14.75 -7.46 -24.19
C TYR A 177 13.78 -6.58 -24.98
N ASN A 178 13.55 -6.92 -26.23
CA ASN A 178 12.53 -6.24 -27.04
C ASN A 178 11.13 -6.42 -26.40
N SER A 179 10.27 -5.42 -26.55
CA SER A 179 8.88 -5.41 -26.04
C SER A 179 8.74 -5.83 -24.56
N ASN A 180 9.67 -5.36 -23.70
CA ASN A 180 9.70 -5.63 -22.27
C ASN A 180 9.77 -4.32 -21.46
N GLY A 181 9.15 -3.26 -21.95
CA GLY A 181 9.15 -1.96 -21.27
C GLY A 181 8.04 -1.84 -20.24
N ASN A 182 8.28 -1.03 -19.19
CA ASN A 182 7.30 -0.73 -18.16
C ASN A 182 7.09 0.77 -18.05
N LYS A 183 5.84 1.17 -17.80
CA LYS A 183 5.47 2.55 -17.53
C LYS A 183 4.44 2.58 -16.40
N LEU A 184 4.87 3.01 -15.23
CA LEU A 184 4.04 3.07 -14.04
C LEU A 184 3.90 4.52 -13.59
N LEU A 185 2.67 4.95 -13.37
CA LEU A 185 2.35 6.23 -12.78
C LEU A 185 1.39 6.00 -11.61
N SER A 186 1.76 6.45 -10.43
CA SER A 186 0.86 6.57 -9.30
C SER A 186 0.93 7.97 -8.71
N TYR A 187 -0.21 8.46 -8.23
CA TYR A 187 -0.26 9.73 -7.51
C TYR A 187 -1.34 9.70 -6.44
N ARG A 188 -1.13 10.47 -5.40
CA ARG A 188 -2.00 10.55 -4.24
C ARG A 188 -2.09 11.98 -3.72
N PHE A 189 -3.30 12.41 -3.44
CA PHE A 189 -3.58 13.62 -2.67
C PHE A 189 -4.13 13.22 -1.31
N PHE A 190 -3.66 13.84 -0.27
CA PHE A 190 -4.06 13.51 1.09
C PHE A 190 -4.25 14.76 1.94
N GLY A 191 -5.04 14.61 2.99
CA GLY A 191 -5.26 15.66 3.97
C GLY A 191 -5.67 15.09 5.32
N SER A 192 -5.39 15.88 6.35
CA SER A 192 -5.81 15.58 7.71
C SER A 192 -6.31 16.84 8.40
N TYR A 193 -7.33 16.68 9.23
CA TYR A 193 -7.82 17.68 10.16
C TYR A 193 -7.85 17.08 11.56
N ILE A 194 -7.03 17.61 12.47
CA ILE A 194 -6.80 17.00 13.78
C ILE A 194 -7.02 18.05 14.86
N THR A 195 -7.97 17.74 15.72
CA THR A 195 -8.25 18.49 16.97
C THR A 195 -8.35 17.51 18.14
N ASP A 196 -8.50 18.01 19.35
CA ASP A 196 -8.64 17.15 20.53
C ASP A 196 -9.88 16.26 20.46
N ARG A 197 -10.99 16.79 19.93
CA ARG A 197 -12.28 16.09 19.87
C ARG A 197 -12.55 15.42 18.53
N TYR A 198 -12.02 15.93 17.44
CA TYR A 198 -12.33 15.42 16.11
C TYR A 198 -11.07 15.24 15.27
N GLU A 199 -10.96 14.08 14.64
CA GLU A 199 -9.86 13.71 13.76
C GLU A 199 -10.44 13.22 12.44
N LEU A 200 -9.95 13.78 11.34
CA LEU A 200 -10.26 13.35 9.98
C LEU A 200 -8.95 13.13 9.24
N ASN A 201 -8.85 11.98 8.57
CA ASN A 201 -7.77 11.71 7.63
C ASN A 201 -8.38 11.15 6.36
N ALA A 202 -7.95 11.66 5.22
CA ALA A 202 -8.44 11.21 3.92
C ALA A 202 -7.35 11.24 2.86
N TYR A 203 -7.44 10.34 1.89
CA TYR A 203 -6.67 10.42 0.66
C TYR A 203 -7.45 9.93 -0.55
N LEU A 204 -7.04 10.43 -1.69
CA LEU A 204 -7.43 9.99 -3.01
C LEU A 204 -6.17 9.51 -3.72
N SER A 205 -6.12 8.26 -4.16
CA SER A 205 -5.01 7.76 -4.95
C SER A 205 -5.48 7.22 -6.30
N ASN A 206 -4.60 7.27 -7.27
CA ASN A 206 -4.83 6.74 -8.60
C ASN A 206 -3.53 6.14 -9.12
N PHE A 207 -3.63 5.01 -9.79
CA PHE A 207 -2.50 4.40 -10.47
C PHE A 207 -2.88 3.90 -11.86
N ASN A 208 -1.87 3.89 -12.74
CA ASN A 208 -1.99 3.42 -14.10
C ASN A 208 -0.65 2.80 -14.52
N PHE A 209 -0.62 1.49 -14.63
CA PHE A 209 0.56 0.70 -14.90
C PHE A 209 0.40 0.00 -16.25
N VAL A 210 1.38 0.13 -17.10
CA VAL A 210 1.46 -0.51 -18.40
C VAL A 210 2.75 -1.31 -18.47
N ASN A 211 2.64 -2.59 -18.74
CA ASN A 211 3.76 -3.49 -18.94
C ASN A 211 3.65 -4.14 -20.29
N TYR A 212 4.71 -4.09 -21.08
CA TYR A 212 4.80 -4.83 -22.32
C TYR A 212 5.20 -6.27 -22.02
N GLU A 213 4.49 -7.19 -22.66
CA GLU A 213 4.60 -8.64 -22.44
C GLU A 213 5.16 -9.27 -23.70
N ASN A 214 6.42 -9.65 -23.68
CA ASN A 214 7.08 -10.20 -24.88
C ASN A 214 6.93 -11.72 -25.02
N GLY A 215 6.27 -12.40 -24.08
CA GLY A 215 6.07 -13.86 -24.12
C GLY A 215 7.33 -14.71 -24.00
N GLY A 216 8.50 -14.08 -23.75
CA GLY A 216 9.81 -14.72 -23.70
C GLY A 216 10.48 -14.81 -25.06
N LEU A 217 11.68 -15.38 -25.06
CA LEU A 217 12.46 -15.59 -26.29
C LEU A 217 11.84 -16.70 -27.15
N THR A 218 11.98 -16.60 -28.46
CA THR A 218 11.51 -17.63 -29.39
C THR A 218 12.32 -18.93 -29.31
N ASN A 219 13.57 -18.83 -28.84
CA ASN A 219 14.48 -19.97 -28.68
C ASN A 219 15.39 -19.73 -27.46
N ASP A 220 15.43 -20.69 -26.54
CA ASP A 220 16.27 -20.62 -25.33
C ASP A 220 17.77 -20.71 -25.64
N GLN A 221 18.16 -21.15 -26.83
CA GLN A 221 19.57 -21.20 -27.28
C GLN A 221 20.19 -19.80 -27.32
N TYR A 222 19.42 -18.73 -27.47
CA TYR A 222 19.94 -17.37 -27.36
C TYR A 222 20.57 -17.06 -25.98
N ILE A 223 20.20 -17.82 -24.95
CA ILE A 223 20.78 -17.71 -23.61
C ILE A 223 21.77 -18.82 -23.32
N THR A 224 21.46 -20.07 -23.71
CA THR A 224 22.26 -21.23 -23.35
C THR A 224 23.49 -21.41 -24.23
N ASN A 225 23.40 -21.11 -25.53
CA ASN A 225 24.47 -21.21 -26.53
C ASN A 225 24.44 -20.02 -27.48
N PRO A 226 24.68 -18.80 -27.02
CA PRO A 226 24.58 -17.60 -27.85
C PRO A 226 25.58 -17.61 -29.02
N ASP A 227 26.74 -18.22 -28.85
CA ASP A 227 27.78 -18.27 -29.87
C ASP A 227 27.36 -19.09 -31.10
N ASP A 228 26.54 -20.13 -30.93
CA ASP A 228 26.06 -20.97 -32.03
C ASP A 228 25.06 -20.25 -32.93
N LEU A 229 24.30 -19.28 -32.37
CA LEU A 229 23.29 -18.49 -33.08
C LEU A 229 23.83 -17.16 -33.58
N ALA A 230 24.99 -16.75 -33.10
CA ALA A 230 25.56 -15.42 -33.34
C ALA A 230 26.20 -15.24 -34.71
N GLU A 231 26.29 -16.28 -35.58
CA GLU A 231 26.89 -16.20 -36.90
C GLU A 231 28.15 -15.31 -36.94
N ASN A 232 29.12 -15.52 -36.02
CA ASN A 232 30.35 -14.73 -35.86
C ASN A 232 30.19 -13.31 -35.27
N GLN A 233 29.04 -12.93 -34.71
CA GLN A 233 28.91 -11.65 -33.97
C GLN A 233 29.25 -11.85 -32.49
N ARG A 234 30.36 -11.29 -32.03
CA ARG A 234 30.88 -11.45 -30.65
C ARG A 234 30.02 -10.78 -29.55
N ASN A 235 29.14 -9.88 -29.91
CA ASN A 235 28.26 -9.18 -28.94
C ASN A 235 26.91 -8.93 -29.60
N ILE A 236 25.93 -9.80 -29.38
CA ILE A 236 24.56 -9.55 -29.78
C ILE A 236 23.89 -8.74 -28.68
N ASP A 237 23.33 -7.60 -29.04
CA ASP A 237 22.48 -6.83 -28.12
C ASP A 237 21.22 -7.65 -27.75
N SER A 238 20.92 -7.74 -26.47
CA SER A 238 19.72 -8.45 -25.97
C SER A 238 18.41 -7.93 -26.58
N LYS A 239 18.38 -6.69 -27.06
CA LYS A 239 17.26 -6.11 -27.81
C LYS A 239 17.05 -6.70 -29.20
N SER A 240 18.10 -7.33 -29.77
CA SER A 240 18.05 -7.97 -31.07
C SER A 240 17.52 -9.41 -31.00
N TYR A 241 17.43 -10.00 -29.81
CA TYR A 241 16.92 -11.35 -29.68
C TYR A 241 15.44 -11.40 -30.04
N PRO A 242 15.01 -12.37 -30.86
CA PRO A 242 13.61 -12.51 -31.23
C PRO A 242 12.77 -12.93 -30.02
N VAL A 243 11.67 -12.25 -29.86
CA VAL A 243 10.69 -12.51 -28.80
C VAL A 243 9.37 -13.00 -29.43
N ARG A 244 8.55 -13.69 -28.64
CA ARG A 244 7.31 -14.28 -29.15
C ARG A 244 6.27 -13.22 -29.52
N TYR A 245 6.19 -12.14 -28.72
CA TYR A 245 5.21 -11.07 -28.91
C TYR A 245 5.92 -9.72 -28.97
N THR A 246 5.46 -8.86 -29.86
CA THR A 246 6.00 -7.53 -30.09
C THR A 246 5.00 -6.40 -29.85
N ASP A 247 3.70 -6.71 -29.94
CA ASP A 247 2.59 -5.77 -29.72
C ASP A 247 1.56 -6.33 -28.74
N THR A 248 2.08 -6.84 -27.62
CA THR A 248 1.28 -7.35 -26.49
C THR A 248 1.57 -6.54 -25.24
N TRP A 249 0.53 -6.10 -24.53
CA TRP A 249 0.69 -5.32 -23.31
C TRP A 249 -0.44 -5.53 -22.31
N ASN A 250 -0.11 -5.42 -21.05
CA ASN A 250 -1.00 -5.49 -19.90
C ASN A 250 -1.10 -4.14 -19.24
N ARG A 251 -2.31 -3.68 -18.96
CA ARG A 251 -2.57 -2.43 -18.27
C ARG A 251 -3.43 -2.67 -17.04
N VAL A 252 -2.89 -2.34 -15.88
CA VAL A 252 -3.61 -2.35 -14.61
C VAL A 252 -3.75 -0.92 -14.14
N ARG A 253 -4.97 -0.51 -13.83
CA ARG A 253 -5.26 0.82 -13.30
C ARG A 253 -6.26 0.72 -12.15
N GLY A 254 -6.14 1.62 -11.20
CA GLY A 254 -7.08 1.68 -10.09
C GLY A 254 -7.16 3.04 -9.47
N LYS A 255 -8.22 3.20 -8.68
CA LYS A 255 -8.49 4.37 -7.85
C LYS A 255 -8.81 3.89 -6.45
N GLN A 256 -8.35 4.61 -5.46
CA GLN A 256 -8.72 4.36 -4.08
C GLN A 256 -9.07 5.67 -3.38
N TYR A 257 -10.19 5.66 -2.67
CA TYR A 257 -10.67 6.75 -1.85
C TYR A 257 -10.80 6.24 -0.43
N PHE A 258 -9.97 6.76 0.44
CA PHE A 258 -9.95 6.39 1.85
C PHE A 258 -10.27 7.61 2.71
N LEU A 259 -11.19 7.42 3.63
CA LEU A 259 -11.55 8.43 4.62
C LEU A 259 -11.77 7.74 5.95
N THR A 260 -11.16 8.26 7.00
CA THR A 260 -11.46 7.86 8.38
C THR A 260 -11.69 9.10 9.23
N GLN A 261 -12.71 9.04 10.04
CA GLN A 261 -13.08 10.09 10.97
C GLN A 261 -13.33 9.51 12.35
N ARG A 262 -12.92 10.26 13.35
CA ARG A 262 -13.01 9.87 14.75
C ARG A 262 -13.53 11.06 15.56
N TYR A 263 -14.56 10.83 16.33
CA TYR A 263 -15.05 11.78 17.32
C TYR A 263 -14.76 11.27 18.73
N ASN A 264 -13.96 12.00 19.48
CA ASN A 264 -13.53 11.66 20.83
C ASN A 264 -14.51 12.24 21.85
N LEU A 265 -15.05 11.38 22.68
CA LEU A 265 -15.85 11.70 23.85
C LEU A 265 -14.97 11.62 25.10
N GLY A 266 -15.03 12.63 25.96
CA GLY A 266 -14.17 12.69 27.14
C GLY A 266 -14.47 13.90 27.98
N PHE A 267 -13.58 14.17 28.92
CA PHE A 267 -13.68 15.30 29.83
C PHE A 267 -12.40 16.14 29.83
N THR A 268 -12.51 17.37 30.21
CA THR A 268 -11.37 18.28 30.36
C THR A 268 -10.88 18.23 31.79
N LYS A 269 -9.60 18.11 31.99
CA LYS A 269 -8.92 18.14 33.29
C LYS A 269 -8.01 19.35 33.35
N GLU A 270 -8.13 20.13 34.42
CA GLU A 270 -7.21 21.20 34.73
C GLU A 270 -5.86 20.62 35.21
N LEU A 271 -4.78 21.13 34.69
CA LEU A 271 -3.44 20.80 35.16
C LEU A 271 -2.99 21.84 36.20
N GLU A 272 -2.16 21.44 37.14
CA GLU A 272 -1.52 22.33 38.11
C GLU A 272 -0.53 23.33 37.48
N GLU A 273 -0.29 23.23 36.16
CA GLU A 273 0.58 24.13 35.38
C GLU A 273 -0.23 25.30 34.82
N THR A 274 0.25 26.51 34.98
CA THR A 274 -0.26 27.70 34.31
C THR A 274 0.49 27.95 33.00
N ASP A 275 -0.20 28.52 32.01
CA ASP A 275 0.43 29.00 30.78
C ASP A 275 1.25 30.29 31.02
N GLU A 276 1.95 30.78 29.97
CA GLU A 276 2.76 32.02 30.05
C GLU A 276 1.88 33.27 30.39
N GLU A 277 0.59 33.17 30.23
CA GLU A 277 -0.41 34.24 30.51
C GLU A 277 -1.07 34.09 31.90
N GLY A 278 -0.71 33.05 32.67
CA GLY A 278 -1.23 32.79 34.01
C GLY A 278 -2.56 32.05 34.06
N ASN A 279 -3.07 31.53 32.94
CA ASN A 279 -4.28 30.72 32.90
C ASN A 279 -3.96 29.25 33.22
N VAL A 280 -4.88 28.58 33.91
CA VAL A 280 -4.77 27.15 34.20
C VAL A 280 -4.86 26.38 32.88
N LYS A 281 -3.86 25.54 32.62
CA LYS A 281 -3.78 24.75 31.42
C LYS A 281 -4.78 23.61 31.48
N GLU A 282 -5.69 23.56 30.53
CA GLU A 282 -6.69 22.50 30.39
C GLU A 282 -6.22 21.46 29.38
N VAL A 283 -6.41 20.18 29.71
CA VAL A 283 -6.12 19.05 28.80
C VAL A 283 -7.39 18.21 28.64
N PHE A 284 -7.75 17.94 27.39
CA PHE A 284 -8.85 17.04 27.06
C PHE A 284 -8.40 15.59 27.18
N ILE A 285 -9.11 14.80 27.99
CA ILE A 285 -8.85 13.37 28.18
C ILE A 285 -9.95 12.58 27.47
N PRO A 286 -9.65 11.93 26.34
CA PRO A 286 -10.62 11.10 25.63
C PRO A 286 -10.84 9.77 26.37
N VAL A 287 -12.09 9.43 26.62
CA VAL A 287 -12.53 8.18 27.27
C VAL A 287 -12.99 7.18 26.23
N SER A 288 -13.80 7.62 25.29
CA SER A 288 -14.33 6.80 24.22
C SER A 288 -14.29 7.54 22.89
N SER A 289 -14.43 6.80 21.80
CA SER A 289 -14.43 7.38 20.44
C SER A 289 -15.46 6.68 19.57
N ILE A 290 -16.14 7.46 18.76
CA ILE A 290 -16.96 6.97 17.65
C ILE A 290 -16.09 7.09 16.39
N ILE A 291 -15.97 6.01 15.64
CA ILE A 291 -15.12 5.94 14.46
C ILE A 291 -15.96 5.54 13.26
N HIS A 292 -15.72 6.19 12.13
CA HIS A 292 -16.27 5.80 10.85
C HIS A 292 -15.17 5.81 9.80
N THR A 293 -15.02 4.70 9.09
CA THR A 293 -14.03 4.53 8.02
C THR A 293 -14.72 4.11 6.73
N ILE A 294 -14.39 4.79 5.65
CA ILE A 294 -14.82 4.46 4.29
C ILE A 294 -13.57 4.11 3.49
N ASP A 295 -13.60 2.97 2.84
CA ASP A 295 -12.59 2.56 1.87
C ASP A 295 -13.28 2.13 0.57
N TYR A 296 -12.99 2.84 -0.50
CA TYR A 296 -13.51 2.54 -1.83
C TYR A 296 -12.36 2.29 -2.79
N GLU A 297 -12.39 1.16 -3.45
CA GLU A 297 -11.41 0.75 -4.43
C GLU A 297 -12.09 0.39 -5.75
N ASP A 298 -11.58 0.89 -6.88
CA ASP A 298 -12.04 0.56 -8.24
C ASP A 298 -10.82 0.19 -9.09
N ASN A 299 -10.77 -1.04 -9.53
CA ASN A 299 -9.66 -1.62 -10.27
C ASN A 299 -10.11 -2.13 -11.63
N ARG A 300 -9.21 -2.02 -12.62
CA ARG A 300 -9.44 -2.52 -13.97
C ARG A 300 -8.15 -3.02 -14.58
N ARG A 301 -8.22 -4.21 -15.16
CA ARG A 301 -7.18 -4.76 -16.03
C ARG A 301 -7.65 -4.75 -17.47
N ARG A 302 -6.71 -4.50 -18.37
CA ARG A 302 -6.90 -4.68 -19.80
C ARG A 302 -5.66 -5.35 -20.38
N PHE A 303 -5.84 -6.51 -21.00
CA PHE A 303 -4.78 -7.23 -21.70
C PHE A 303 -5.08 -7.16 -23.20
N ILE A 304 -4.13 -6.66 -23.95
CA ILE A 304 -4.26 -6.45 -25.40
C ILE A 304 -3.09 -7.12 -26.09
N SER A 305 -3.38 -7.86 -27.16
CA SER A 305 -2.39 -8.37 -28.07
C SER A 305 -2.89 -8.25 -29.51
N ASN A 306 -2.03 -7.73 -30.38
CA ASN A 306 -2.23 -7.72 -31.82
C ASN A 306 -1.25 -8.67 -32.52
N ASP A 307 -0.49 -9.45 -31.76
CA ASP A 307 0.48 -10.40 -32.32
C ASP A 307 -0.23 -11.62 -32.92
N ALA A 308 0.25 -12.06 -34.07
CA ALA A 308 -0.19 -13.32 -34.67
C ALA A 308 0.23 -14.50 -33.76
N GLY A 309 -0.67 -15.46 -33.57
CA GLY A 309 -0.41 -16.63 -32.74
C GLY A 309 -0.66 -16.44 -31.24
N ILE A 310 -1.24 -15.32 -30.83
CA ILE A 310 -1.67 -15.12 -29.44
C ILE A 310 -2.79 -16.10 -29.05
N ASP A 311 -3.59 -16.53 -30.01
CA ASP A 311 -4.61 -17.55 -29.89
C ASP A 311 -4.08 -18.90 -29.41
N THR A 312 -2.83 -19.23 -29.74
CA THR A 312 -2.20 -20.47 -29.26
C THR A 312 -1.71 -20.39 -27.81
N CYS A 313 -1.69 -19.20 -27.20
CA CYS A 313 -1.24 -18.98 -25.83
C CYS A 313 -2.34 -19.30 -24.79
N TYR A 314 -3.60 -19.22 -25.18
CA TYR A 314 -4.76 -19.43 -24.30
C TYR A 314 -5.62 -20.58 -24.79
N THR A 315 -6.10 -21.39 -23.83
CA THR A 315 -6.98 -22.54 -24.15
C THR A 315 -8.38 -22.09 -24.57
N HIS A 316 -8.80 -20.91 -24.10
CA HIS A 316 -10.13 -20.37 -24.41
C HIS A 316 -10.03 -18.88 -24.72
N LEU A 317 -10.58 -18.47 -25.86
CA LEU A 317 -10.73 -17.07 -26.26
C LEU A 317 -12.20 -16.74 -26.41
N TYR A 318 -12.65 -15.68 -25.72
CA TYR A 318 -14.01 -15.16 -25.81
C TYR A 318 -14.07 -13.99 -26.81
N GLY A 319 -14.00 -14.29 -28.09
CA GLY A 319 -14.03 -13.30 -29.15
C GLY A 319 -13.48 -13.87 -30.46
N MET A 320 -13.86 -13.29 -31.56
CA MET A 320 -13.64 -13.87 -32.91
C MET A 320 -12.52 -13.21 -33.69
N ASP A 321 -11.86 -12.22 -33.15
CA ASP A 321 -10.84 -11.48 -33.90
C ASP A 321 -9.43 -11.99 -33.62
N ALA A 322 -8.56 -11.82 -34.59
CA ALA A 322 -7.12 -12.14 -34.49
C ALA A 322 -6.38 -11.31 -33.41
N SER A 323 -7.07 -10.38 -32.76
CA SER A 323 -6.54 -9.56 -31.68
C SER A 323 -7.26 -9.86 -30.37
N LEU A 324 -6.47 -10.10 -29.33
CA LEU A 324 -6.99 -10.28 -27.97
C LEU A 324 -7.19 -8.95 -27.28
N ASN A 325 -8.36 -8.72 -26.71
CA ASN A 325 -8.68 -7.53 -25.92
C ASN A 325 -9.50 -7.91 -24.70
N ASP A 326 -8.85 -8.54 -23.73
CA ASP A 326 -9.48 -8.98 -22.49
C ASP A 326 -9.58 -7.84 -21.49
N GLN A 327 -10.75 -7.68 -20.85
CA GLN A 327 -11.01 -6.65 -19.86
C GLN A 327 -11.73 -7.21 -18.65
N THR A 328 -11.16 -6.96 -17.49
CA THR A 328 -11.67 -7.36 -16.19
C THR A 328 -11.69 -6.15 -15.26
N SER A 329 -12.68 -6.02 -14.42
CA SER A 329 -12.76 -4.94 -13.44
C SER A 329 -13.48 -5.37 -12.17
N SER A 330 -13.08 -4.77 -11.07
CA SER A 330 -13.79 -4.89 -9.79
C SER A 330 -13.84 -3.57 -9.06
N TRP A 331 -14.87 -3.39 -8.26
CA TRP A 331 -14.86 -2.35 -7.25
C TRP A 331 -15.35 -2.90 -5.91
N ASN A 332 -14.84 -2.31 -4.86
CA ASN A 332 -15.15 -2.66 -3.48
C ASN A 332 -15.42 -1.39 -2.68
N LEU A 333 -16.48 -1.40 -1.88
CA LEU A 333 -16.83 -0.33 -0.95
C LEU A 333 -17.00 -0.91 0.45
N LYS A 334 -16.12 -0.53 1.36
CA LYS A 334 -16.17 -0.88 2.78
C LYS A 334 -16.58 0.32 3.62
N ASN A 335 -17.57 0.13 4.49
CA ASN A 335 -17.98 1.09 5.49
C ASN A 335 -17.88 0.45 6.86
N THR A 336 -17.01 0.97 7.72
CA THR A 336 -16.79 0.48 9.06
C THR A 336 -17.24 1.51 10.09
N PHE A 337 -18.10 1.11 11.01
CA PHE A 337 -18.50 1.89 12.18
C PHE A 337 -17.98 1.21 13.44
N ALA A 338 -17.34 1.96 14.31
CA ALA A 338 -16.76 1.42 15.53
C ALA A 338 -16.98 2.32 16.74
N LEU A 339 -17.07 1.67 17.90
CA LEU A 339 -17.04 2.30 19.21
C LEU A 339 -15.80 1.81 19.94
N ALA A 340 -14.95 2.73 20.35
CA ALA A 340 -13.71 2.43 21.04
C ALA A 340 -13.71 3.00 22.45
N LEU A 341 -13.38 2.18 23.43
CA LEU A 341 -13.01 2.60 24.78
C LEU A 341 -11.49 2.71 24.82
N ARG A 342 -10.99 3.87 25.26
CA ARG A 342 -9.56 4.15 25.24
C ARG A 342 -8.86 3.65 26.50
N GLU A 343 -7.62 3.20 26.31
CA GLU A 343 -6.72 2.83 27.39
C GLU A 343 -6.26 4.07 28.17
N GLY A 344 -6.17 3.97 29.52
CA GLY A 344 -5.46 4.89 30.40
C GLY A 344 -6.14 6.23 30.68
N PHE A 345 -7.45 6.34 30.47
CA PHE A 345 -8.21 7.49 30.94
C PHE A 345 -8.41 7.48 32.47
N GLN A 346 -8.24 6.31 33.10
CA GLN A 346 -8.17 6.09 34.55
C GLN A 346 -7.27 4.88 34.84
N ASP A 347 -6.85 4.72 36.10
CA ASP A 347 -5.89 3.69 36.54
C ASP A 347 -6.35 2.24 36.27
N TRP A 348 -7.65 1.99 36.30
CA TRP A 348 -8.22 0.67 35.99
C TRP A 348 -8.30 0.37 34.49
N ALA A 349 -8.33 1.39 33.62
CA ALA A 349 -8.44 1.24 32.18
C ALA A 349 -7.09 0.88 31.54
N LYS A 350 -6.58 -0.32 31.85
CA LYS A 350 -5.24 -0.78 31.44
C LYS A 350 -5.17 -1.28 29.99
N PHE A 351 -6.29 -1.34 29.29
CA PHE A 351 -6.40 -1.77 27.90
C PHE A 351 -7.50 -0.99 27.17
N GLY A 352 -7.40 -0.90 25.87
CA GLY A 352 -8.43 -0.38 24.97
C GLY A 352 -9.29 -1.52 24.45
N LEU A 353 -10.58 -1.27 24.31
CA LEU A 353 -11.54 -2.20 23.73
C LEU A 353 -12.30 -1.50 22.60
N THR A 354 -12.37 -2.13 21.46
CA THR A 354 -13.13 -1.61 20.32
C THR A 354 -14.08 -2.67 19.80
N ALA A 355 -15.32 -2.29 19.55
CA ALA A 355 -16.29 -3.09 18.82
C ALA A 355 -16.62 -2.39 17.51
N PHE A 356 -16.76 -3.15 16.43
CA PHE A 356 -17.03 -2.59 15.10
C PHE A 356 -17.94 -3.48 14.27
N VAL A 357 -18.59 -2.85 13.28
CA VAL A 357 -19.33 -3.51 12.22
C VAL A 357 -18.84 -2.96 10.88
N THR A 358 -18.63 -3.83 9.90
CA THR A 358 -18.21 -3.48 8.55
C THR A 358 -19.25 -3.98 7.55
N PHE A 359 -19.70 -3.07 6.71
CA PHE A 359 -20.54 -3.36 5.55
C PHE A 359 -19.67 -3.28 4.31
N GLU A 360 -19.60 -4.36 3.56
CA GLU A 360 -18.81 -4.47 2.35
C GLU A 360 -19.69 -4.82 1.17
N LYS A 361 -19.53 -4.07 0.07
CA LYS A 361 -20.16 -4.38 -1.22
C LYS A 361 -19.08 -4.47 -2.28
N ARG A 362 -19.04 -5.62 -2.96
CA ARG A 362 -18.11 -5.92 -4.03
C ARG A 362 -18.86 -6.13 -5.33
N ARG A 363 -18.23 -5.71 -6.43
CA ARG A 363 -18.72 -6.02 -7.78
C ARG A 363 -17.55 -6.45 -8.64
N PHE A 364 -17.74 -7.57 -9.32
CA PHE A 364 -16.79 -8.13 -10.25
C PHE A 364 -17.39 -8.15 -11.64
N ARG A 365 -16.53 -7.86 -12.64
CA ARG A 365 -16.92 -7.95 -14.04
C ARG A 365 -15.88 -8.77 -14.78
N LEU A 366 -16.31 -9.84 -15.39
CA LEU A 366 -15.52 -10.77 -16.19
C LEU A 366 -15.97 -10.75 -17.64
N ALA A 367 -15.05 -11.06 -18.57
CA ALA A 367 -15.44 -11.43 -19.92
C ALA A 367 -16.21 -12.76 -19.88
N SER A 368 -17.25 -12.89 -20.68
CA SER A 368 -18.04 -14.11 -20.78
C SER A 368 -18.20 -14.54 -22.24
N GLN A 369 -18.57 -15.79 -22.42
CA GLN A 369 -18.92 -16.33 -23.73
C GLN A 369 -20.15 -15.59 -24.31
N VAL A 370 -20.15 -15.39 -25.61
CA VAL A 370 -21.34 -14.86 -26.31
C VAL A 370 -22.39 -15.96 -26.36
N PRO A 371 -23.60 -15.76 -25.82
CA PRO A 371 -24.66 -16.77 -25.88
C PRO A 371 -24.98 -17.16 -27.30
N GLY A 372 -25.04 -18.47 -27.56
CA GLY A 372 -25.41 -19.01 -28.87
C GLY A 372 -24.27 -19.16 -29.86
N LEU A 373 -23.05 -18.82 -29.49
CA LEU A 373 -21.85 -19.18 -30.25
C LEU A 373 -21.34 -20.56 -29.83
N ASP A 374 -21.08 -21.40 -30.81
CA ASP A 374 -20.38 -22.69 -30.60
C ASP A 374 -18.85 -22.41 -30.60
N TYR A 375 -18.25 -22.57 -29.44
CA TYR A 375 -16.79 -22.34 -29.27
C TYR A 375 -15.98 -23.60 -29.60
N GLY A 376 -16.62 -24.71 -29.99
CA GLY A 376 -15.89 -25.95 -30.23
C GLY A 376 -15.18 -26.51 -29.01
N PRO A 377 -14.57 -27.70 -29.12
CA PRO A 377 -13.83 -28.33 -28.01
C PRO A 377 -12.52 -27.60 -27.63
N ASP A 378 -11.98 -26.77 -28.50
CA ASP A 378 -10.79 -25.98 -28.33
C ASP A 378 -11.06 -24.56 -27.73
N GLY A 379 -12.35 -24.23 -27.51
CA GLY A 379 -12.76 -22.95 -26.93
C GLY A 379 -12.66 -21.75 -27.89
N HIS A 380 -12.33 -21.98 -29.16
CA HIS A 380 -12.36 -20.95 -30.20
C HIS A 380 -13.75 -20.86 -30.83
N GLY A 381 -14.24 -19.64 -30.98
CA GLY A 381 -15.53 -19.43 -31.67
C GLY A 381 -15.47 -19.84 -33.13
N SER A 382 -16.58 -20.25 -33.69
CA SER A 382 -16.67 -20.57 -35.11
C SER A 382 -16.34 -19.33 -35.96
N SER A 383 -15.71 -19.53 -37.11
CA SER A 383 -15.18 -18.50 -38.00
C SER A 383 -16.19 -17.65 -38.75
N GLU A 384 -17.46 -17.69 -38.39
CA GLU A 384 -18.49 -16.80 -38.95
C GLU A 384 -18.33 -15.39 -38.32
N PRO A 385 -18.17 -14.34 -39.11
CA PRO A 385 -18.02 -13.00 -38.60
C PRO A 385 -19.28 -12.55 -37.87
N SER A 386 -19.27 -12.60 -36.54
CA SER A 386 -20.35 -12.03 -35.76
C SER A 386 -20.27 -10.50 -35.81
N THR A 387 -21.43 -9.87 -35.93
CA THR A 387 -21.57 -8.41 -35.84
C THR A 387 -21.31 -7.87 -34.44
N LEU A 388 -20.95 -8.74 -33.49
CA LEU A 388 -20.65 -8.41 -32.10
C LEU A 388 -19.11 -8.32 -31.91
N ASN A 389 -18.56 -7.14 -32.13
CA ASN A 389 -17.14 -6.85 -31.97
C ASN A 389 -16.65 -6.75 -30.51
N PHE A 390 -17.44 -7.15 -29.53
CA PHE A 390 -17.05 -7.06 -28.10
C PHE A 390 -17.45 -8.32 -27.34
N PRO A 391 -16.55 -8.85 -26.51
CA PRO A 391 -16.92 -9.91 -25.59
C PRO A 391 -18.04 -9.41 -24.67
N THR A 392 -19.04 -10.24 -24.46
CA THR A 392 -20.04 -9.97 -23.42
C THR A 392 -19.36 -10.00 -22.06
N SER A 393 -19.91 -9.28 -21.11
CA SER A 393 -19.36 -9.27 -19.74
C SER A 393 -20.44 -9.68 -18.76
N GLU A 394 -20.08 -10.57 -17.86
CA GLU A 394 -20.91 -10.93 -16.72
C GLU A 394 -20.53 -10.10 -15.49
N VAL A 395 -21.55 -9.76 -14.71
CA VAL A 395 -21.41 -8.95 -13.51
C VAL A 395 -21.86 -9.75 -12.31
N TYR A 396 -21.02 -9.83 -11.29
CA TYR A 396 -21.29 -10.50 -10.03
C TYR A 396 -21.27 -9.47 -8.91
N ASP A 397 -22.35 -9.41 -8.14
CA ASP A 397 -22.49 -8.52 -6.99
C ASP A 397 -22.47 -9.35 -5.70
N GLU A 398 -21.64 -8.94 -4.77
CA GLU A 398 -21.53 -9.52 -3.45
C GLU A 398 -21.76 -8.46 -2.38
N PHE A 399 -22.36 -8.90 -1.30
CA PHE A 399 -22.54 -8.06 -0.10
C PHE A 399 -22.22 -8.90 1.13
N THR A 400 -21.43 -8.34 2.03
CA THR A 400 -21.06 -8.99 3.28
C THR A 400 -21.12 -8.02 4.45
N THR A 401 -21.53 -8.54 5.60
CA THR A 401 -21.49 -7.82 6.87
C THR A 401 -20.57 -8.56 7.83
N TYR A 402 -19.55 -7.87 8.32
CA TYR A 402 -18.67 -8.37 9.37
C TYR A 402 -18.98 -7.68 10.70
N ILE A 403 -18.84 -8.44 11.78
CA ILE A 403 -18.79 -7.91 13.14
C ILE A 403 -17.46 -8.30 13.76
N GLY A 404 -16.89 -7.40 14.54
CA GLY A 404 -15.60 -7.70 15.14
C GLY A 404 -15.32 -6.88 16.39
N GLY A 405 -14.18 -7.24 17.00
CA GLY A 405 -13.66 -6.57 18.17
C GLY A 405 -12.15 -6.52 18.18
N GLU A 406 -11.61 -5.53 18.83
CA GLU A 406 -10.18 -5.35 19.06
C GLU A 406 -9.90 -5.09 20.52
N LEU A 407 -8.96 -5.84 21.08
CA LEU A 407 -8.40 -5.63 22.41
C LEU A 407 -6.96 -5.17 22.25
N SER A 408 -6.63 -3.97 22.74
CA SER A 408 -5.31 -3.40 22.56
C SER A 408 -4.75 -2.85 23.88
N LYS A 409 -3.43 -2.99 24.04
CA LYS A 409 -2.65 -2.31 25.05
C LYS A 409 -1.42 -1.71 24.39
N ARG A 410 -1.43 -0.40 24.25
CA ARG A 410 -0.39 0.35 23.52
C ARG A 410 0.51 1.14 24.44
N ARG A 411 0.08 1.33 25.69
CA ARG A 411 0.82 2.03 26.72
C ARG A 411 1.59 1.05 27.59
N GLY A 412 2.72 1.49 28.05
CA GLY A 412 3.59 0.73 28.94
C GLY A 412 4.93 0.44 28.28
N SER A 413 5.95 0.40 29.13
CA SER A 413 7.33 0.21 28.68
C SER A 413 7.69 -1.26 28.44
N LEU A 414 6.94 -2.18 29.02
CA LEU A 414 7.31 -3.60 29.04
C LEU A 414 6.58 -4.43 27.99
N LEU A 415 5.26 -4.29 27.90
CA LEU A 415 4.42 -5.14 27.05
C LEU A 415 3.33 -4.33 26.36
N THR A 416 3.31 -4.41 25.04
CA THR A 416 2.22 -3.92 24.21
C THR A 416 1.65 -5.07 23.38
N TYR A 417 0.35 -5.07 23.16
CA TYR A 417 -0.31 -6.10 22.35
C TYR A 417 -1.54 -5.53 21.66
N ASN A 418 -1.91 -6.17 20.55
CA ASN A 418 -3.16 -5.96 19.87
C ASN A 418 -3.71 -7.31 19.41
N VAL A 419 -4.97 -7.58 19.69
CA VAL A 419 -5.68 -8.78 19.25
C VAL A 419 -6.99 -8.35 18.65
N ARG A 420 -7.23 -8.74 17.39
CA ARG A 420 -8.45 -8.44 16.64
C ARG A 420 -9.10 -9.73 16.19
N GLY A 421 -10.43 -9.80 16.34
CA GLY A 421 -11.27 -10.86 15.80
C GLY A 421 -12.38 -10.29 14.94
N GLU A 422 -12.65 -10.94 13.82
CA GLU A 422 -13.73 -10.60 12.87
C GLU A 422 -14.49 -11.86 12.49
N LEU A 423 -15.81 -11.74 12.36
CA LEU A 423 -16.73 -12.79 11.95
C LEU A 423 -17.62 -12.29 10.82
N GLY A 424 -17.67 -13.00 9.71
CA GLY A 424 -18.63 -12.81 8.63
C GLY A 424 -20.02 -13.20 9.12
N LEU A 425 -20.88 -12.20 9.40
CA LEU A 425 -22.19 -12.41 9.99
C LEU A 425 -23.23 -12.78 8.93
N ALA A 426 -23.18 -12.13 7.78
CA ALA A 426 -24.17 -12.32 6.70
C ALA A 426 -23.56 -11.98 5.33
N GLY A 427 -24.15 -12.53 4.28
CA GLY A 427 -23.77 -12.30 2.89
C GLY A 427 -22.84 -13.37 2.33
N SER A 428 -22.05 -13.02 1.32
CA SER A 428 -21.20 -13.97 0.58
C SER A 428 -20.15 -14.64 1.46
N ASP A 429 -19.62 -13.90 2.46
CA ASP A 429 -18.56 -14.37 3.34
C ASP A 429 -19.10 -14.78 4.73
N ALA A 430 -20.38 -15.16 4.81
CA ALA A 430 -20.99 -15.60 6.07
C ALA A 430 -20.28 -16.86 6.62
N GLY A 431 -19.86 -16.79 7.88
CA GLY A 431 -19.12 -17.88 8.55
C GLY A 431 -17.59 -17.74 8.45
N GLU A 432 -17.07 -16.76 7.74
CA GLU A 432 -15.65 -16.44 7.78
C GLU A 432 -15.22 -16.00 9.19
N VAL A 433 -14.04 -16.44 9.59
CA VAL A 433 -13.41 -16.06 10.85
C VAL A 433 -12.00 -15.59 10.57
N ARG A 434 -11.68 -14.41 11.07
CA ARG A 434 -10.35 -13.83 10.99
C ARG A 434 -9.92 -13.39 12.40
N VAL A 435 -8.84 -13.96 12.90
CA VAL A 435 -8.22 -13.57 14.16
C VAL A 435 -6.78 -13.23 13.90
N SER A 436 -6.35 -12.07 14.30
CA SER A 436 -4.96 -11.64 14.20
C SER A 436 -4.50 -10.99 15.50
N GLY A 437 -3.22 -11.09 15.79
CA GLY A 437 -2.65 -10.47 16.96
C GLY A 437 -1.18 -10.20 16.81
N ASP A 438 -0.74 -9.14 17.44
CA ASP A 438 0.66 -8.79 17.63
C ASP A 438 0.97 -8.54 19.10
N LEU A 439 2.17 -8.90 19.48
CA LEU A 439 2.69 -8.75 20.82
C LEU A 439 4.12 -8.22 20.72
N GLN A 440 4.41 -7.17 21.43
CA GLN A 440 5.75 -6.61 21.51
C GLN A 440 6.16 -6.44 22.97
N THR A 441 7.32 -6.97 23.34
CA THR A 441 7.93 -6.76 24.65
C THR A 441 9.28 -6.08 24.52
N LYS A 442 9.54 -5.11 25.40
CA LYS A 442 10.80 -4.38 25.50
C LYS A 442 11.47 -4.72 26.83
N PHE A 443 12.73 -5.08 26.78
CA PHE A 443 13.51 -5.41 27.98
C PHE A 443 14.97 -5.02 27.78
N LYS A 444 15.72 -4.99 28.88
CA LYS A 444 17.15 -4.71 28.82
C LYS A 444 17.95 -6.02 28.78
N LEU A 445 18.71 -6.22 27.71
CA LEU A 445 19.64 -7.33 27.57
C LEU A 445 21.07 -6.75 27.53
N PHE A 446 21.93 -7.17 28.47
CA PHE A 446 23.31 -6.64 28.60
C PHE A 446 23.38 -5.10 28.64
N LYS A 447 22.46 -4.45 29.37
CA LYS A 447 22.32 -2.97 29.47
C LYS A 447 21.91 -2.27 28.17
N LYS A 448 21.60 -3.00 27.10
CA LYS A 448 21.05 -2.47 25.85
C LYS A 448 19.58 -2.81 25.76
N ASP A 449 18.81 -1.94 25.13
CA ASP A 449 17.39 -2.18 24.89
C ASP A 449 17.23 -3.28 23.83
N ALA A 450 16.46 -4.27 24.15
CA ALA A 450 16.08 -5.37 23.28
C ALA A 450 14.56 -5.38 23.13
N THR A 451 14.08 -5.70 21.93
CA THR A 451 12.65 -5.80 21.62
C THR A 451 12.40 -7.17 20.96
N ILE A 452 11.41 -7.87 21.46
CA ILE A 452 10.85 -9.05 20.79
C ILE A 452 9.47 -8.68 20.28
N LYS A 453 9.21 -8.95 19.02
CA LYS A 453 7.89 -8.81 18.38
C LYS A 453 7.45 -10.19 17.89
N ALA A 454 6.22 -10.58 18.23
CA ALA A 454 5.58 -11.78 17.74
C ALA A 454 4.25 -11.37 17.07
N GLU A 455 4.00 -11.91 15.89
CA GLU A 455 2.75 -11.73 15.16
C GLU A 455 2.17 -13.10 14.80
N GLY A 456 0.86 -13.22 14.84
CA GLY A 456 0.16 -14.45 14.49
C GLY A 456 -1.25 -14.18 13.98
N TYR A 457 -1.75 -15.09 13.16
CA TYR A 457 -3.11 -15.04 12.67
C TYR A 457 -3.71 -16.43 12.47
N ILE A 458 -5.02 -16.48 12.56
CA ILE A 458 -5.84 -17.64 12.22
C ILE A 458 -6.95 -17.13 11.31
N LYS A 459 -7.09 -17.73 10.12
CA LYS A 459 -8.09 -17.34 9.14
C LYS A 459 -8.79 -18.57 8.60
N ASN A 460 -10.11 -18.50 8.56
CA ASN A 460 -10.98 -19.38 7.80
C ASN A 460 -11.80 -18.48 6.89
N ILE A 461 -11.40 -18.39 5.63
CA ILE A 461 -11.93 -17.44 4.66
C ILE A 461 -12.38 -18.17 3.41
N THR A 462 -13.35 -17.60 2.73
CA THR A 462 -13.77 -18.02 1.39
C THR A 462 -12.65 -17.67 0.40
N PRO A 463 -12.37 -18.54 -0.60
CA PRO A 463 -11.42 -18.19 -1.66
C PRO A 463 -11.78 -16.87 -2.35
N ALA A 464 -10.78 -16.15 -2.83
CA ALA A 464 -10.98 -14.94 -3.61
C ALA A 464 -11.81 -15.26 -4.88
N PHE A 465 -12.56 -14.27 -5.35
CA PHE A 465 -13.46 -14.44 -6.50
C PHE A 465 -12.73 -14.80 -7.80
N TYR A 466 -11.48 -14.29 -8.02
CA TYR A 466 -10.67 -14.58 -9.20
C TYR A 466 -9.76 -15.78 -9.02
#